data_ed2289de250161d0307b843fcd1b2320
#
_entry.id   ed2289de250161d0307b843fcd1b2320
#
_cell.length_a   1.000
_cell.length_b   1.000
_cell.length_c   1.000
_cell.angle_alpha   90.00
_cell.angle_beta   90.00
_cell.angle_gamma   90.00
#
_symmetry.space_group_name_H-M   'P 1'
#
loop_
_entity.id
_entity.type
_entity.pdbx_description
1 polymer ?
#
loop_
_entity_poly.entity_id
_entity_poly.type
_entity_poly.pdbx_seq_one_letter_code
_entity_poly.pdbx_strand_id
1 'polypeptide(L)'
;MLQTLDIIKFVFPFVELCMFFCLYRKTYNFMKRFYCNMTLFRNARKFYSLCVLIVLFFINWCCCMTDQNYAVGLSVMMIVLCFSYRVSDYVLSRLKANKVLFFATMVISMISFAIPYLNSLFHVFYTIGIASVFYPSARLLKIPKEEWMAMDKQMIQERILKEYN
;
A
#
# COMPACT_ATOMS: atom_id res chain seq x y z
N MET A 1 -16.82 20.04 -13.54
CA MET A 1 -16.78 18.86 -12.64
C MET A 1 -15.97 17.72 -13.24
N LEU A 2 -16.25 17.23 -14.46
CA LEU A 2 -15.45 16.16 -15.10
C LEU A 2 -13.98 16.54 -15.27
N GLN A 3 -13.66 17.71 -15.76
CA GLN A 3 -12.29 18.20 -15.89
C GLN A 3 -11.53 18.23 -14.56
N THR A 4 -12.20 18.57 -13.47
CA THR A 4 -11.60 18.57 -12.12
C THR A 4 -11.24 17.15 -11.66
N LEU A 5 -12.10 16.16 -11.97
CA LEU A 5 -11.84 14.76 -11.65
C LEU A 5 -10.66 14.18 -12.45
N ASP A 6 -10.54 14.57 -13.73
CA ASP A 6 -9.40 14.19 -14.57
C ASP A 6 -8.08 14.75 -14.03
N ILE A 7 -8.09 16.00 -13.57
CA ILE A 7 -6.91 16.61 -12.94
C ILE A 7 -6.54 15.84 -11.65
N ILE A 8 -7.52 15.54 -10.80
CA ILE A 8 -7.30 14.77 -9.57
C ILE A 8 -6.68 13.42 -9.91
N LYS A 9 -7.25 12.68 -10.86
CA LYS A 9 -6.74 11.38 -11.30
C LYS A 9 -5.28 11.46 -11.77
N PHE A 10 -4.93 12.49 -12.55
CA PHE A 10 -3.58 12.67 -13.06
C PHE A 10 -2.58 13.08 -11.96
N VAL A 11 -2.96 13.96 -11.05
CA VAL A 11 -2.08 14.49 -9.99
C VAL A 11 -1.88 13.48 -8.85
N PHE A 12 -2.86 12.61 -8.62
CA PHE A 12 -2.87 11.68 -7.48
C PHE A 12 -1.62 10.78 -7.36
N PRO A 13 -1.12 10.13 -8.42
CA PRO A 13 0.10 9.31 -8.33
C PRO A 13 1.33 10.13 -7.90
N PHE A 14 1.40 11.39 -8.31
CA PHE A 14 2.49 12.29 -7.89
C PHE A 14 2.38 12.67 -6.41
N VAL A 15 1.16 12.88 -5.91
CA VAL A 15 0.92 13.11 -4.48
C VAL A 15 1.32 11.90 -3.66
N GLU A 16 0.93 10.68 -4.08
CA GLU A 16 1.36 9.44 -3.43
C GLU A 16 2.89 9.29 -3.42
N LEU A 17 3.54 9.60 -4.54
CA LEU A 17 5.00 9.54 -4.65
C LEU A 17 5.68 10.57 -3.73
N CYS A 18 5.19 11.80 -3.70
CA CYS A 18 5.69 12.84 -2.78
C CYS A 18 5.51 12.42 -1.31
N MET A 19 4.32 11.93 -0.95
CA MET A 19 4.08 11.38 0.38
C MET A 19 5.02 10.23 0.72
N PHE A 20 5.26 9.34 -0.24
CA PHE A 20 6.23 8.25 -0.08
C PHE A 20 7.62 8.80 0.27
N PHE A 21 8.17 9.72 -0.50
CA PHE A 21 9.50 10.29 -0.23
C PHE A 21 9.56 11.08 1.08
N CYS A 22 8.52 11.81 1.43
CA CYS A 22 8.45 12.56 2.68
C CYS A 22 8.37 11.64 3.90
N LEU A 23 7.54 10.59 3.84
CA LEU A 23 7.28 9.70 4.96
C LEU A 23 8.32 8.57 5.09
N TYR A 24 8.98 8.17 4.01
CA TYR A 24 9.97 7.09 4.03
C TYR A 24 11.23 7.42 4.84
N ARG A 25 11.42 8.67 5.26
CA ARG A 25 12.56 9.09 6.10
C ARG A 25 12.45 8.49 7.51
N LYS A 26 13.30 7.52 7.80
CA LYS A 26 13.40 6.82 9.11
C LYS A 26 13.85 7.71 10.28
N THR A 27 14.31 8.90 9.99
CA THR A 27 14.81 9.88 10.97
C THR A 27 13.70 10.38 11.89
N TYR A 28 12.45 10.35 11.45
CA TYR A 28 11.34 10.85 12.24
C TYR A 28 10.89 9.83 13.30
N ASN A 29 10.86 10.27 14.57
CA ASN A 29 10.35 9.45 15.69
C ASN A 29 8.90 8.96 15.46
N PHE A 30 8.10 9.72 14.72
CA PHE A 30 6.75 9.32 14.30
C PHE A 30 6.79 8.04 13.45
N MET A 31 7.66 7.98 12.43
CA MET A 31 7.76 6.81 11.55
C MET A 31 8.29 5.57 12.28
N LYS A 32 9.23 5.74 13.21
CA LYS A 32 9.69 4.64 14.07
C LYS A 32 8.54 4.05 14.89
N ARG A 33 7.72 4.90 15.51
CA ARG A 33 6.52 4.46 16.25
C ARG A 33 5.49 3.81 15.33
N PHE A 34 5.28 4.37 14.14
CA PHE A 34 4.37 3.82 13.14
C PHE A 34 4.78 2.38 12.76
N TYR A 35 6.04 2.15 12.39
CA TYR A 35 6.54 0.81 12.03
C TYR A 35 6.44 -0.19 13.19
N CYS A 36 6.78 0.23 14.41
CA CYS A 36 6.60 -0.61 15.60
C CYS A 36 5.11 -0.98 15.79
N ASN A 37 4.21 0.00 15.72
CA ASN A 37 2.78 -0.26 15.88
C ASN A 37 2.23 -1.18 14.79
N MET A 38 2.64 -0.97 13.54
CA MET A 38 2.24 -1.82 12.41
C MET A 38 2.72 -3.26 12.57
N THR A 39 3.91 -3.47 13.15
CA THR A 39 4.47 -4.82 13.34
C THR A 39 3.81 -5.53 14.53
N LEU A 40 3.68 -4.85 15.67
CA LEU A 40 3.21 -5.46 16.91
C LEU A 40 1.68 -5.58 17.01
N PHE A 41 0.94 -4.58 16.50
CA PHE A 41 -0.50 -4.51 16.70
C PHE A 41 -1.28 -4.83 15.42
N ARG A 42 -2.09 -5.91 15.47
CA ARG A 42 -2.99 -6.28 14.37
C ARG A 42 -4.02 -5.19 14.05
N ASN A 43 -4.47 -4.45 15.06
CA ASN A 43 -5.45 -3.37 14.85
C ASN A 43 -4.87 -2.19 14.06
N ALA A 44 -3.59 -1.88 14.25
CA ALA A 44 -2.89 -0.87 13.45
C ALA A 44 -2.85 -1.26 11.97
N ARG A 45 -2.55 -2.55 11.67
CA ARG A 45 -2.58 -3.07 10.29
C ARG A 45 -3.98 -3.02 9.68
N LYS A 46 -5.03 -3.38 10.45
CA LYS A 46 -6.42 -3.28 9.98
C LYS A 46 -6.78 -1.84 9.64
N PHE A 47 -6.43 -0.89 10.51
CA PHE A 47 -6.67 0.53 10.27
C PHE A 47 -5.93 1.02 9.04
N TYR A 48 -4.66 0.66 8.88
CA TYR A 48 -3.88 1.01 7.68
C TYR A 48 -4.50 0.44 6.40
N SER A 49 -4.86 -0.84 6.39
CA SER A 49 -5.52 -1.47 5.24
C SER A 49 -6.85 -0.80 4.91
N LEU A 50 -7.61 -0.38 5.92
CA LEU A 50 -8.84 0.38 5.72
C LEU A 50 -8.57 1.74 5.07
N CYS A 51 -7.56 2.48 5.52
CA CYS A 51 -7.16 3.74 4.90
C CYS A 51 -6.77 3.55 3.42
N VAL A 52 -5.97 2.53 3.12
CA VAL A 52 -5.60 2.21 1.73
C VAL A 52 -6.84 1.88 0.88
N LEU A 53 -7.79 1.12 1.41
CA LEU A 53 -9.05 0.81 0.73
C LEU A 53 -9.88 2.05 0.45
N ILE A 54 -10.01 2.97 1.41
CA ILE A 54 -10.73 4.24 1.22
C ILE A 54 -10.10 5.03 0.07
N VAL A 55 -8.79 5.11 0.04
CA VAL A 55 -8.05 5.79 -1.03
C VAL A 55 -8.30 5.11 -2.38
N LEU A 56 -8.21 3.79 -2.45
CA LEU A 56 -8.50 3.02 -3.66
C LEU A 56 -9.94 3.21 -4.15
N PHE A 57 -10.91 3.20 -3.25
CA PHE A 57 -12.31 3.48 -3.60
C PHE A 57 -12.50 4.89 -4.14
N PHE A 58 -11.89 5.89 -3.51
CA PHE A 58 -11.97 7.27 -3.95
C PHE A 58 -11.42 7.45 -5.37
N ILE A 59 -10.23 6.94 -5.64
CA ILE A 59 -9.60 7.03 -6.97
C ILE A 59 -10.39 6.24 -8.01
N ASN A 60 -10.83 5.03 -7.66
CA ASN A 60 -11.64 4.23 -8.57
C ASN A 60 -12.98 4.91 -8.87
N TRP A 61 -13.59 5.59 -7.91
CA TRP A 61 -14.77 6.41 -8.13
C TRP A 61 -14.49 7.55 -9.12
N CYS A 62 -13.36 8.26 -8.98
CA CYS A 62 -12.94 9.25 -9.97
C CYS A 62 -12.80 8.64 -11.37
N CYS A 63 -12.17 7.47 -11.48
CA CYS A 63 -12.05 6.75 -12.77
C CYS A 63 -13.42 6.33 -13.33
N CYS A 64 -14.36 5.87 -12.50
CA CYS A 64 -15.71 5.52 -12.94
C CYS A 64 -16.47 6.71 -13.53
N MET A 65 -16.25 7.91 -12.98
CA MET A 65 -16.92 9.13 -13.45
C MET A 65 -16.30 9.70 -14.73
N THR A 66 -15.03 9.42 -15.00
CA THR A 66 -14.31 9.95 -16.16
C THR A 66 -14.15 8.94 -17.30
N ASP A 67 -13.95 7.67 -16.97
CA ASP A 67 -13.63 6.61 -17.92
C ASP A 67 -14.72 5.53 -17.90
N GLN A 68 -15.49 5.40 -18.99
CA GLN A 68 -16.48 4.33 -19.11
C GLN A 68 -15.87 3.09 -19.78
N ASN A 69 -14.82 2.51 -19.14
CA ASN A 69 -14.06 1.39 -19.70
C ASN A 69 -14.23 0.09 -18.89
N TYR A 70 -14.09 -1.06 -19.54
CA TYR A 70 -14.16 -2.38 -18.91
C TYR A 70 -13.12 -2.56 -17.78
N ALA A 71 -11.96 -1.89 -17.87
CA ALA A 71 -10.92 -1.93 -16.85
C ALA A 71 -11.39 -1.38 -15.51
N VAL A 72 -12.34 -0.45 -15.49
CA VAL A 72 -12.96 0.04 -14.26
C VAL A 72 -13.66 -1.10 -13.50
N GLY A 73 -14.38 -1.97 -14.22
CA GLY A 73 -15.00 -3.16 -13.63
C GLY A 73 -13.96 -4.11 -13.01
N LEU A 74 -12.84 -4.34 -13.71
CA LEU A 74 -11.73 -5.16 -13.19
C LEU A 74 -11.08 -4.54 -11.96
N SER A 75 -10.87 -3.22 -11.96
CA SER A 75 -10.31 -2.51 -10.80
C SER A 75 -11.24 -2.59 -9.58
N VAL A 76 -12.56 -2.45 -9.77
CA VAL A 76 -13.56 -2.67 -8.71
C VAL A 76 -13.46 -4.08 -8.14
N MET A 77 -13.39 -5.10 -8.99
CA MET A 77 -13.26 -6.50 -8.53
C MET A 77 -12.00 -6.68 -7.68
N MET A 78 -10.85 -6.13 -8.09
CA MET A 78 -9.60 -6.19 -7.33
C MET A 78 -9.72 -5.48 -5.97
N ILE A 79 -10.35 -4.31 -5.93
CA ILE A 79 -10.57 -3.57 -4.68
C ILE A 79 -11.49 -4.35 -3.74
N VAL A 80 -12.57 -4.95 -4.26
CA VAL A 80 -13.49 -5.79 -3.47
C VAL A 80 -12.77 -7.01 -2.90
N LEU A 81 -11.89 -7.66 -3.64
CA LEU A 81 -11.05 -8.75 -3.11
C LEU A 81 -10.16 -8.27 -1.96
N CYS A 82 -9.59 -7.07 -2.07
CA CYS A 82 -8.79 -6.45 -1.01
C CYS A 82 -9.62 -5.99 0.19
N PHE A 83 -10.96 -5.95 0.10
CA PHE A 83 -11.83 -5.61 1.23
C PHE A 83 -11.73 -6.64 2.37
N SER A 84 -11.41 -7.88 2.05
CA SER A 84 -11.07 -8.85 3.08
C SER A 84 -9.71 -8.51 3.70
N TYR A 85 -9.70 -8.17 5.00
CA TYR A 85 -8.45 -7.88 5.73
C TYR A 85 -7.39 -8.99 5.56
N ARG A 86 -7.82 -10.27 5.50
CA ARG A 86 -6.88 -11.39 5.31
C ARG A 86 -6.16 -11.31 3.97
N VAL A 87 -6.87 -10.96 2.91
CA VAL A 87 -6.31 -10.80 1.56
C VAL A 87 -5.39 -9.58 1.51
N SER A 88 -5.84 -8.44 2.03
CA SER A 88 -5.04 -7.22 2.09
C SER A 88 -3.75 -7.41 2.90
N ASP A 89 -3.82 -8.00 4.10
CA ASP A 89 -2.65 -8.31 4.95
C ASP A 89 -1.68 -9.27 4.21
N TYR A 90 -2.20 -10.28 3.53
CA TYR A 90 -1.40 -11.22 2.75
C TYR A 90 -0.70 -10.54 1.56
N VAL A 91 -1.45 -9.78 0.75
CA VAL A 91 -0.92 -9.11 -0.44
C VAL A 91 0.16 -8.10 -0.06
N LEU A 92 -0.14 -7.17 0.87
CA LEU A 92 0.80 -6.13 1.27
C LEU A 92 2.07 -6.70 1.92
N SER A 93 1.94 -7.69 2.80
CA SER A 93 3.08 -8.31 3.46
C SER A 93 3.95 -9.14 2.51
N ARG A 94 3.34 -9.79 1.51
CA ARG A 94 4.07 -10.55 0.48
C ARG A 94 4.80 -9.63 -0.50
N LEU A 95 4.17 -8.54 -0.94
CA LEU A 95 4.81 -7.53 -1.78
C LEU A 95 6.03 -6.94 -1.08
N LYS A 96 5.94 -6.63 0.22
CA LYS A 96 7.07 -6.13 1.01
C LYS A 96 8.19 -7.16 1.16
N ALA A 97 7.84 -8.44 1.34
CA ALA A 97 8.83 -9.51 1.56
C ALA A 97 9.57 -9.94 0.28
N ASN A 98 8.95 -9.79 -0.89
CA ASN A 98 9.49 -10.25 -2.16
C ASN A 98 9.71 -9.09 -3.13
N LYS A 99 10.99 -8.71 -3.29
CA LYS A 99 11.38 -7.62 -4.20
C LYS A 99 10.96 -7.87 -5.65
N VAL A 100 11.03 -9.13 -6.12
CA VAL A 100 10.64 -9.49 -7.49
C VAL A 100 9.15 -9.25 -7.69
N LEU A 101 8.32 -9.67 -6.74
CA LEU A 101 6.87 -9.46 -6.81
C LEU A 101 6.52 -7.96 -6.77
N PHE A 102 7.21 -7.19 -5.94
CA PHE A 102 7.07 -5.73 -5.89
C PHE A 102 7.41 -5.10 -7.25
N PHE A 103 8.58 -5.43 -7.81
CA PHE A 103 8.98 -4.92 -9.13
C PHE A 103 8.01 -5.33 -10.22
N ALA A 104 7.55 -6.58 -10.24
CA ALA A 104 6.55 -7.05 -11.18
C ALA A 104 5.26 -6.24 -11.09
N THR A 105 4.78 -5.96 -9.87
CA THR A 105 3.58 -5.12 -9.65
C THR A 105 3.79 -3.69 -10.18
N MET A 106 4.95 -3.10 -9.95
CA MET A 106 5.26 -1.75 -10.46
C MET A 106 5.38 -1.73 -11.99
N VAL A 107 5.98 -2.77 -12.59
CA VAL A 107 6.05 -2.91 -14.07
C VAL A 107 4.65 -3.07 -14.66
N ILE A 108 3.79 -3.92 -14.09
CA ILE A 108 2.40 -4.07 -14.52
C ILE A 108 1.64 -2.74 -14.41
N SER A 109 1.87 -1.99 -13.33
CA SER A 109 1.31 -0.64 -13.17
C SER A 109 1.75 0.28 -14.32
N MET A 110 3.05 0.33 -14.64
CA MET A 110 3.56 1.18 -15.72
C MET A 110 3.03 0.77 -17.10
N ILE A 111 2.92 -0.54 -17.37
CA ILE A 111 2.29 -1.04 -18.60
C ILE A 111 0.82 -0.62 -18.66
N SER A 112 0.09 -0.74 -17.55
CA SER A 112 -1.31 -0.30 -17.48
C SER A 112 -1.48 1.20 -17.70
N PHE A 113 -0.50 2.02 -17.29
CA PHE A 113 -0.49 3.45 -17.57
C PHE A 113 -0.30 3.76 -19.07
N ALA A 114 0.54 2.97 -19.77
CA ALA A 114 0.79 3.16 -21.20
C ALA A 114 -0.41 2.80 -22.09
N ILE A 115 -1.38 2.05 -21.58
CA ILE A 115 -2.57 1.63 -22.31
C ILE A 115 -3.77 2.48 -21.86
N PRO A 116 -4.33 3.36 -22.73
CA PRO A 116 -5.37 4.32 -22.34
C PRO A 116 -6.59 3.73 -21.65
N TYR A 117 -6.95 2.48 -22.00
CA TYR A 117 -8.09 1.79 -21.43
C TYR A 117 -7.84 1.12 -20.08
N LEU A 118 -6.58 1.07 -19.60
CA LEU A 118 -6.19 0.38 -18.36
C LEU A 118 -5.80 1.35 -17.22
N ASN A 119 -6.06 2.64 -17.36
CA ASN A 119 -5.68 3.67 -16.37
C ASN A 119 -6.21 3.37 -14.96
N SER A 120 -7.41 2.82 -14.83
CA SER A 120 -7.96 2.46 -13.51
C SER A 120 -7.14 1.35 -12.82
N LEU A 121 -6.64 0.37 -13.57
CA LEU A 121 -5.75 -0.69 -13.06
C LEU A 121 -4.38 -0.13 -12.66
N PHE A 122 -3.86 0.85 -13.42
CA PHE A 122 -2.65 1.56 -13.04
C PHE A 122 -2.74 2.08 -11.61
N HIS A 123 -3.81 2.83 -11.28
CA HIS A 123 -3.99 3.39 -9.94
C HIS A 123 -4.05 2.31 -8.86
N VAL A 124 -4.74 1.21 -9.11
CA VAL A 124 -4.86 0.11 -8.13
C VAL A 124 -3.49 -0.52 -7.86
N PHE A 125 -2.76 -0.93 -8.89
CA PHE A 125 -1.45 -1.55 -8.73
C PHE A 125 -0.42 -0.60 -8.13
N TYR A 126 -0.44 0.67 -8.55
CA TYR A 126 0.47 1.70 -8.05
C TYR A 126 0.25 1.97 -6.56
N THR A 127 -0.99 2.25 -6.16
CA THR A 127 -1.34 2.51 -4.75
C THR A 127 -1.03 1.30 -3.85
N ILE A 128 -1.36 0.08 -4.29
CA ILE A 128 -1.03 -1.15 -3.54
C ILE A 128 0.49 -1.31 -3.43
N GLY A 129 1.23 -1.04 -4.51
CA GLY A 129 2.70 -1.07 -4.52
C GLY A 129 3.28 -0.10 -3.50
N ILE A 130 2.89 1.18 -3.54
CA ILE A 130 3.37 2.19 -2.58
C ILE A 130 2.94 1.84 -1.15
N ALA A 131 1.69 1.44 -0.95
CA ALA A 131 1.20 1.04 0.37
C ALA A 131 1.99 -0.13 0.97
N SER A 132 2.42 -1.09 0.13
CA SER A 132 3.18 -2.26 0.59
C SER A 132 4.54 -1.89 1.19
N VAL A 133 5.14 -0.75 0.78
CA VAL A 133 6.46 -0.32 1.30
C VAL A 133 6.39 0.04 2.78
N PHE A 134 5.26 0.60 3.23
CA PHE A 134 5.02 0.95 4.64
C PHE A 134 4.49 -0.22 5.47
N TYR A 135 4.17 -1.34 4.83
CA TYR A 135 3.63 -2.52 5.49
C TYR A 135 4.74 -3.40 6.07
N PRO A 136 4.52 -4.08 7.22
CA PRO A 136 5.50 -5.03 7.75
C PRO A 136 5.63 -6.24 6.82
N SER A 137 6.87 -6.72 6.66
CA SER A 137 7.14 -7.90 5.83
C SER A 137 6.52 -9.17 6.42
N ALA A 138 6.18 -10.12 5.55
CA ALA A 138 5.66 -11.42 5.98
C ALA A 138 6.64 -12.17 6.92
N ARG A 139 7.95 -11.83 6.88
CA ARG A 139 8.96 -12.40 7.78
C ARG A 139 8.79 -11.91 9.21
N LEU A 140 8.62 -10.59 9.40
CA LEU A 140 8.38 -9.99 10.72
C LEU A 140 7.08 -10.48 11.34
N LEU A 141 6.04 -10.66 10.53
CA LEU A 141 4.72 -11.10 11.01
C LEU A 141 4.68 -12.56 11.45
N LYS A 142 5.66 -13.38 11.05
CA LYS A 142 5.78 -14.78 11.47
C LYS A 142 6.44 -14.95 12.83
N ILE A 143 7.08 -13.92 13.37
CA ILE A 143 7.74 -13.98 14.66
C ILE A 143 6.68 -14.11 15.77
N PRO A 144 6.78 -15.13 16.64
CA PRO A 144 5.78 -15.36 17.69
C PRO A 144 5.79 -14.20 18.71
N LYS A 145 4.65 -13.94 19.33
CA LYS A 145 4.50 -12.84 20.29
C LYS A 145 5.40 -13.01 21.51
N GLU A 146 5.67 -14.24 21.91
CA GLU A 146 6.52 -14.60 23.04
C GLU A 146 7.97 -14.11 22.82
N GLU A 147 8.48 -14.26 21.59
CA GLU A 147 9.80 -13.75 21.22
C GLU A 147 9.86 -12.22 21.30
N TRP A 148 8.79 -11.51 20.88
CA TRP A 148 8.71 -10.06 21.01
C TRP A 148 8.65 -9.60 22.47
N MET A 149 7.97 -10.34 23.35
CA MET A 149 7.87 -10.01 24.77
C MET A 149 9.17 -10.27 25.54
N ALA A 150 10.00 -11.19 25.05
CA ALA A 150 11.31 -11.49 25.66
C ALA A 150 12.39 -10.46 25.31
N MET A 151 12.15 -9.58 24.33
CA MET A 151 13.09 -8.56 23.88
C MET A 151 12.86 -7.23 24.60
N ASP A 152 13.95 -6.49 24.88
CA ASP A 152 13.84 -5.11 25.34
C ASP A 152 13.31 -4.18 24.23
N LYS A 153 12.65 -3.08 24.63
CA LYS A 153 12.03 -2.11 23.69
C LYS A 153 13.01 -1.57 22.65
N GLN A 154 14.27 -1.35 23.02
CA GLN A 154 15.31 -0.87 22.12
C GLN A 154 15.65 -1.93 21.07
N MET A 155 15.84 -3.18 21.49
CA MET A 155 16.11 -4.31 20.58
C MET A 155 14.96 -4.56 19.60
N ILE A 156 13.72 -4.46 20.06
CA ILE A 156 12.53 -4.57 19.21
C ILE A 156 12.57 -3.48 18.12
N GLN A 157 12.81 -2.25 18.51
CA GLN A 157 12.85 -1.11 17.60
C GLN A 157 13.97 -1.25 16.56
N GLU A 158 15.17 -1.62 16.97
CA GLU A 158 16.30 -1.83 16.07
C GLU A 158 16.05 -2.97 15.09
N ARG A 159 15.52 -4.10 15.54
CA ARG A 159 15.18 -5.24 14.69
C ARG A 159 14.14 -4.88 13.62
N ILE A 160 13.08 -4.16 14.01
CA ILE A 160 12.06 -3.69 13.08
C ILE A 160 12.67 -2.71 12.07
N LEU A 161 13.42 -1.71 12.52
CA LEU A 161 14.01 -0.71 11.62
C LEU A 161 15.04 -1.29 10.65
N LYS A 162 15.75 -2.36 11.05
CA LYS A 162 16.70 -3.08 10.18
C LYS A 162 15.99 -3.75 9.01
N GLU A 163 14.79 -4.27 9.22
CA GLU A 163 14.01 -4.94 8.15
C GLU A 163 13.39 -3.93 7.14
N TYR A 164 13.18 -2.69 7.58
CA TYR A 164 12.70 -1.62 6.68
C TYR A 164 13.85 -0.94 5.90
N ASN A 165 15.11 -1.30 6.15
CA ASN A 165 16.28 -0.91 5.37
C ASN A 165 16.44 -1.82 4.16
#